data_0a181bea8dec65ebfcd67e96793a4af3
#
_entry.id   0a181bea8dec65ebfcd67e96793a4af3
#
_cell.length_a   1.000
_cell.length_b   1.000
_cell.length_c   1.000
_cell.angle_alpha   90.00
_cell.angle_beta   90.00
_cell.angle_gamma   90.00
#
_symmetry.space_group_name_H-M   'P 1'
#
loop_
_entity.id
_entity.type
_entity.pdbx_description
1 polymer ?
#
loop_
_entity_poly.entity_id
_entity_poly.type
_entity_poly.pdbx_seq_one_letter_code
_entity_poly.pdbx_strand_id
1 'polypeptide(L)'
;MRIYSSGVAHNHLTDGIIFQPNLPYVCGTDTNLLKWKYLDTVTIDVELLQLRPNDPDDFLRTGCLGEEQTRVDLTRHVSLPMSERLKMEADRFAAGGSARIAEVGLDPESGEWYYLTFRPDKTIPNHIGTVLGSLMELAEHVTTEELRYRMSVPAGARDHYRKDLRGMMRQLLEHQRRRNRPQNA
;
A
#
# COMPACT_ATOMS: atom_id res chain seq x y z
N MET A 1 -22.29 3.70 9.33
CA MET A 1 -21.69 4.66 8.39
C MET A 1 -22.23 6.09 8.45
N ARG A 2 -23.03 6.44 9.46
CA ARG A 2 -23.49 7.84 9.68
C ARG A 2 -22.38 8.79 10.17
N ILE A 3 -21.28 8.26 10.70
CA ILE A 3 -20.20 9.07 11.31
C ILE A 3 -19.43 9.88 10.25
N TYR A 4 -19.27 9.35 9.03
CA TYR A 4 -18.51 10.02 7.95
C TYR A 4 -19.32 10.97 7.08
N SER A 5 -20.66 10.90 7.13
CA SER A 5 -21.55 11.77 6.34
C SER A 5 -22.15 12.92 7.14
N SER A 6 -21.87 13.03 8.44
CA SER A 6 -22.54 13.99 9.34
C SER A 6 -21.90 15.36 9.40
N GLY A 7 -20.80 15.63 8.69
CA GLY A 7 -20.08 16.90 8.78
C GLY A 7 -19.53 17.23 10.19
N VAL A 8 -19.54 16.25 11.09
CA VAL A 8 -18.98 16.41 12.43
C VAL A 8 -17.47 16.44 12.31
N ALA A 9 -16.86 17.50 12.79
CA ALA A 9 -15.41 17.60 12.89
C ALA A 9 -14.89 16.47 13.79
N HIS A 10 -14.07 15.57 13.24
CA HIS A 10 -13.39 14.56 14.03
C HIS A 10 -12.24 15.19 14.78
N ASN A 11 -12.12 14.90 16.07
CA ASN A 11 -11.02 15.42 16.91
C ASN A 11 -9.68 14.74 16.63
N HIS A 12 -9.63 13.77 15.70
CA HIS A 12 -8.42 13.05 15.31
C HIS A 12 -8.52 12.60 13.85
N LEU A 13 -7.37 12.46 13.21
CA LEU A 13 -7.25 11.86 11.88
C LEU A 13 -7.42 10.35 12.01
N THR A 14 -8.12 9.75 11.05
CA THR A 14 -8.32 8.30 10.96
C THR A 14 -7.72 7.80 9.66
N ASP A 15 -7.04 6.65 9.69
CA ASP A 15 -6.44 6.00 8.51
C ASP A 15 -7.38 5.02 7.82
N GLY A 16 -8.57 4.77 8.39
CA GLY A 16 -9.55 3.85 7.81
C GLY A 16 -10.62 3.37 8.77
N ILE A 17 -11.16 2.19 8.48
CA ILE A 17 -12.25 1.55 9.25
C ILE A 17 -11.84 0.13 9.61
N ILE A 18 -12.07 -0.26 10.86
CA ILE A 18 -11.90 -1.64 11.32
C ILE A 18 -13.27 -2.29 11.42
N PHE A 19 -13.46 -3.40 10.73
CA PHE A 19 -14.64 -4.26 10.83
C PHE A 19 -14.31 -5.44 11.73
N GLN A 20 -14.84 -5.40 12.94
CA GLN A 20 -14.65 -6.45 13.92
C GLN A 20 -15.97 -7.25 14.04
N PRO A 21 -15.94 -8.60 13.97
CA PRO A 21 -17.11 -9.41 14.22
C PRO A 21 -17.54 -9.28 15.69
N ASN A 22 -18.82 -9.43 15.95
CA ASN A 22 -19.36 -9.47 17.32
C ASN A 22 -19.14 -10.86 17.94
N LEU A 23 -17.87 -11.25 18.05
CA LEU A 23 -17.38 -12.52 18.60
C LEU A 23 -16.35 -12.23 19.70
N PRO A 24 -16.03 -13.19 20.57
CA PRO A 24 -14.94 -13.04 21.53
C PRO A 24 -13.63 -12.67 20.83
N TYR A 25 -12.83 -11.84 21.48
CA TYR A 25 -11.53 -11.42 20.99
C TYR A 25 -10.57 -12.61 20.81
N VAL A 26 -9.89 -12.67 19.68
CA VAL A 26 -8.87 -13.66 19.35
C VAL A 26 -7.49 -13.05 19.57
N CYS A 27 -6.68 -13.66 20.42
CA CYS A 27 -5.29 -13.26 20.59
C CYS A 27 -4.46 -13.65 19.36
N GLY A 28 -3.69 -12.72 18.82
CA GLY A 28 -2.88 -12.92 17.62
C GLY A 28 -3.61 -12.48 16.35
N THR A 29 -3.42 -13.22 15.25
CA THR A 29 -4.03 -12.88 13.95
C THR A 29 -5.48 -13.37 13.90
N ASP A 30 -6.43 -12.44 13.82
CA ASP A 30 -7.84 -12.75 13.57
C ASP A 30 -8.18 -12.54 12.10
N THR A 31 -8.42 -13.62 11.37
CA THR A 31 -8.78 -13.60 9.95
C THR A 31 -10.16 -13.02 9.67
N ASN A 32 -11.00 -12.86 10.70
CA ASN A 32 -12.32 -12.25 10.58
C ASN A 32 -12.30 -10.74 10.82
N LEU A 33 -11.18 -10.21 11.33
CA LEU A 33 -10.99 -8.78 11.52
C LEU A 33 -10.50 -8.17 10.21
N LEU A 34 -11.35 -7.33 9.59
CA LEU A 34 -11.03 -6.67 8.34
C LEU A 34 -10.69 -5.21 8.60
N LYS A 35 -9.61 -4.74 7.99
CA LYS A 35 -9.22 -3.34 7.98
C LYS A 35 -9.36 -2.79 6.58
N TRP A 36 -10.07 -1.70 6.45
CA TRP A 36 -10.13 -0.92 5.22
C TRP A 36 -9.43 0.42 5.48
N LYS A 37 -8.54 0.81 4.59
CA LYS A 37 -7.78 2.05 4.68
C LYS A 37 -8.12 3.01 3.55
N TYR A 38 -7.96 4.31 3.79
CA TYR A 38 -7.92 5.27 2.70
C TYR A 38 -6.67 5.04 1.86
N LEU A 39 -6.77 5.24 0.55
CA LEU A 39 -5.69 4.91 -0.39
C LEU A 39 -4.39 5.67 -0.08
N ASP A 40 -4.52 6.95 0.27
CA ASP A 40 -3.44 7.84 0.66
C ASP A 40 -2.80 7.52 2.03
N THR A 41 -3.39 6.58 2.77
CA THR A 41 -2.88 6.12 4.08
C THR A 41 -2.29 4.72 4.04
N VAL A 42 -2.27 4.08 2.86
CA VAL A 42 -1.63 2.78 2.67
C VAL A 42 -0.12 2.97 2.54
N THR A 43 0.62 2.48 3.53
CA THR A 43 2.07 2.61 3.61
C THR A 43 2.74 1.26 3.78
N ILE A 44 4.03 1.19 3.48
CA ILE A 44 4.89 0.04 3.75
C ILE A 44 6.16 0.48 4.47
N ASP A 45 6.67 -0.39 5.34
CA ASP A 45 7.96 -0.19 5.99
C ASP A 45 9.04 -0.94 5.23
N VAL A 46 9.99 -0.21 4.68
CA VAL A 46 11.12 -0.76 3.92
C VAL A 46 12.44 -0.59 4.68
N GLU A 47 13.36 -1.51 4.47
CA GLU A 47 14.73 -1.36 4.95
C GLU A 47 15.57 -0.67 3.87
N LEU A 48 16.42 0.25 4.30
CA LEU A 48 17.40 0.88 3.42
C LEU A 48 18.60 -0.04 3.27
N LEU A 49 18.79 -0.58 2.07
CA LEU A 49 19.88 -1.47 1.73
C LEU A 49 21.00 -0.65 1.10
N GLN A 50 22.15 -0.65 1.74
CA GLN A 50 23.39 -0.11 1.18
C GLN A 50 24.26 -1.27 0.71
N LEU A 51 24.30 -1.53 -0.59
CA LEU A 51 25.04 -2.66 -1.15
C LEU A 51 26.54 -2.37 -1.31
N ARG A 52 26.93 -1.11 -1.45
CA ARG A 52 28.32 -0.69 -1.63
C ARG A 52 28.62 0.56 -0.80
N PRO A 53 29.21 0.42 0.39
CA PRO A 53 29.44 1.54 1.30
C PRO A 53 30.25 2.71 0.73
N ASN A 54 30.97 2.51 -0.37
CA ASN A 54 31.89 3.48 -0.98
C ASN A 54 31.47 3.90 -2.40
N ASP A 55 30.28 3.53 -2.86
CA ASP A 55 29.77 3.92 -4.17
C ASP A 55 28.87 5.16 -4.00
N PRO A 56 29.29 6.34 -4.49
CA PRO A 56 28.48 7.56 -4.37
C PRO A 56 27.17 7.48 -5.16
N ASP A 57 27.05 6.57 -6.12
CA ASP A 57 25.84 6.31 -6.90
C ASP A 57 24.98 5.19 -6.30
N ASP A 58 25.47 4.49 -5.28
CA ASP A 58 24.71 3.45 -4.57
C ASP A 58 23.76 4.10 -3.52
N PHE A 59 22.90 4.98 -4.03
CA PHE A 59 21.84 5.54 -3.23
C PHE A 59 20.94 4.41 -2.69
N LEU A 60 20.64 4.54 -1.41
CA LEU A 60 19.86 3.66 -0.56
C LEU A 60 18.78 2.89 -1.34
N ARG A 61 19.02 1.60 -1.53
CA ARG A 61 18.03 0.70 -2.11
C ARG A 61 16.98 0.36 -1.08
N THR A 62 15.78 0.13 -1.53
CA THR A 62 14.69 -0.30 -0.66
C THR A 62 14.58 -1.81 -0.66
N GLY A 63 14.36 -2.39 0.51
CA GLY A 63 14.20 -3.84 0.67
C GLY A 63 13.14 -4.20 1.68
N CYS A 64 12.70 -5.45 1.66
CA CYS A 64 11.79 -6.02 2.65
C CYS A 64 12.30 -7.37 3.15
N LEU A 65 11.61 -7.92 4.16
CA LEU A 65 11.90 -9.23 4.70
C LEU A 65 11.23 -10.30 3.82
N GLY A 66 12.01 -11.24 3.32
CA GLY A 66 11.52 -12.44 2.64
C GLY A 66 11.38 -13.64 3.58
N GLU A 67 11.17 -14.81 2.97
CA GLU A 67 11.17 -16.08 3.70
C GLU A 67 12.54 -16.34 4.33
N GLU A 68 12.56 -17.11 5.44
CA GLU A 68 13.76 -17.49 6.16
C GLU A 68 14.70 -16.31 6.52
N GLN A 69 14.12 -15.15 6.82
CA GLN A 69 14.86 -13.92 7.17
C GLN A 69 15.73 -13.38 6.01
N THR A 70 15.51 -13.79 4.79
CA THR A 70 16.20 -13.26 3.61
C THR A 70 15.83 -11.79 3.36
N ARG A 71 16.70 -11.04 2.67
CA ARG A 71 16.40 -9.67 2.22
C ARG A 71 16.02 -9.68 0.75
N VAL A 72 14.86 -9.11 0.45
CA VAL A 72 14.33 -8.98 -0.90
C VAL A 72 14.50 -7.53 -1.34
N ASP A 73 15.20 -7.31 -2.46
CA ASP A 73 15.37 -6.00 -3.06
C ASP A 73 14.08 -5.54 -3.74
N LEU A 74 13.53 -4.42 -3.28
CA LEU A 74 12.31 -3.80 -3.81
C LEU A 74 12.60 -2.58 -4.68
N THR A 75 13.85 -2.20 -4.90
CA THR A 75 14.23 -0.91 -5.54
C THR A 75 13.55 -0.67 -6.88
N ARG A 76 13.27 -1.73 -7.65
CA ARG A 76 12.57 -1.61 -8.95
C ARG A 76 11.07 -1.37 -8.82
N HIS A 77 10.48 -1.71 -7.68
CA HIS A 77 9.04 -1.63 -7.43
C HIS A 77 8.69 -0.47 -6.50
N VAL A 78 9.60 -0.14 -5.60
CA VAL A 78 9.50 0.97 -4.65
C VAL A 78 10.64 1.93 -4.93
N SER A 79 10.53 2.66 -6.03
CA SER A 79 11.55 3.61 -6.47
C SER A 79 11.20 5.01 -5.99
N LEU A 80 11.90 5.49 -4.98
CA LEU A 80 11.76 6.87 -4.49
C LEU A 80 12.39 7.86 -5.48
N PRO A 81 11.70 8.95 -5.84
CA PRO A 81 12.27 10.07 -6.57
C PRO A 81 13.48 10.67 -5.84
N MET A 82 14.37 11.34 -6.58
CA MET A 82 15.58 11.93 -5.99
C MET A 82 15.26 12.92 -4.86
N SER A 83 14.20 13.72 -5.01
CA SER A 83 13.73 14.65 -3.98
C SER A 83 13.39 13.95 -2.65
N GLU A 84 12.73 12.79 -2.74
CA GLU A 84 12.34 12.01 -1.55
C GLU A 84 13.56 11.31 -0.92
N ARG A 85 14.51 10.86 -1.75
CA ARG A 85 15.78 10.31 -1.27
C ARG A 85 16.60 11.35 -0.50
N LEU A 86 16.66 12.59 -1.00
CA LEU A 86 17.38 13.67 -0.32
C LEU A 86 16.71 14.03 1.03
N LYS A 87 15.38 14.04 1.12
CA LYS A 87 14.67 14.23 2.39
C LYS A 87 15.03 13.10 3.37
N MET A 88 14.97 11.88 2.91
CA MET A 88 15.27 10.70 3.71
C MET A 88 16.73 10.70 4.21
N GLU A 89 17.69 11.10 3.38
CA GLU A 89 19.09 11.24 3.80
C GLU A 89 19.30 12.34 4.83
N ALA A 90 18.62 13.48 4.66
CA ALA A 90 18.68 14.58 5.62
C ALA A 90 18.15 14.14 6.99
N ASP A 91 17.02 13.45 7.03
CA ASP A 91 16.43 12.91 8.25
C ASP A 91 17.31 11.83 8.88
N ARG A 92 17.91 10.97 8.05
CA ARG A 92 18.87 9.95 8.52
C ARG A 92 20.08 10.57 9.18
N PHE A 93 20.63 11.61 8.58
CA PHE A 93 21.76 12.34 9.13
C PHE A 93 21.39 12.99 10.46
N ALA A 94 20.23 13.65 10.54
CA ALA A 94 19.71 14.26 11.75
C ALA A 94 19.48 13.24 12.88
N ALA A 95 19.09 11.98 12.52
CA ALA A 95 18.92 10.86 13.46
C ALA A 95 20.25 10.14 13.82
N GLY A 96 21.41 10.72 13.50
CA GLY A 96 22.73 10.14 13.81
C GLY A 96 23.13 8.96 12.91
N GLY A 97 22.52 8.80 11.73
CA GLY A 97 22.92 7.83 10.70
C GLY A 97 22.52 6.37 10.97
N SER A 98 21.86 6.06 12.07
CA SER A 98 21.54 4.68 12.49
C SER A 98 20.17 4.17 12.01
N ALA A 99 19.30 5.05 11.55
CA ALA A 99 17.98 4.69 11.08
C ALA A 99 18.04 3.84 9.80
N ARG A 100 17.32 2.71 9.80
CA ARG A 100 17.32 1.73 8.70
C ARG A 100 15.94 1.44 8.14
N ILE A 101 14.89 1.54 8.95
CA ILE A 101 13.53 1.26 8.52
C ILE A 101 12.83 2.58 8.24
N ALA A 102 12.33 2.72 7.02
CA ALA A 102 11.61 3.89 6.55
C ALA A 102 10.18 3.50 6.19
N GLU A 103 9.22 4.33 6.58
CA GLU A 103 7.85 4.25 6.12
C GLU A 103 7.71 5.05 4.83
N VAL A 104 7.18 4.40 3.79
CA VAL A 104 6.96 4.99 2.48
C VAL A 104 5.54 4.76 2.02
N GLY A 105 4.98 5.72 1.29
CA GLY A 105 3.64 5.65 0.69
C GLY A 105 3.71 5.81 -0.83
N LEU A 106 2.63 5.46 -1.50
CA LEU A 106 2.44 5.72 -2.93
C LEU A 106 1.39 6.82 -3.08
N ASP A 107 1.74 7.90 -3.77
CA ASP A 107 0.76 8.90 -4.15
C ASP A 107 -0.14 8.34 -5.28
N PRO A 108 -1.44 8.17 -5.04
CA PRO A 108 -2.34 7.58 -6.02
C PRO A 108 -2.57 8.46 -7.25
N GLU A 109 -2.32 9.77 -7.16
CA GLU A 109 -2.53 10.70 -8.27
C GLU A 109 -1.32 10.71 -9.22
N SER A 110 -0.12 10.84 -8.68
CA SER A 110 1.12 10.84 -9.48
C SER A 110 1.67 9.45 -9.77
N GLY A 111 1.33 8.46 -8.96
CA GLY A 111 1.92 7.12 -9.01
C GLY A 111 3.38 7.08 -8.53
N GLU A 112 3.82 8.11 -7.83
CA GLU A 112 5.18 8.21 -7.30
C GLU A 112 5.24 7.79 -5.84
N TRP A 113 6.31 7.08 -5.47
CA TRP A 113 6.60 6.76 -4.08
C TRP A 113 7.13 7.99 -3.35
N TYR A 114 6.70 8.19 -2.11
CA TYR A 114 7.17 9.26 -1.24
C TYR A 114 7.61 8.72 0.11
N TYR A 115 8.57 9.39 0.72
CA TYR A 115 9.06 9.12 2.06
C TYR A 115 8.20 9.86 3.11
N LEU A 116 7.75 9.14 4.13
CA LEU A 116 7.03 9.73 5.27
C LEU A 116 7.98 10.00 6.44
N THR A 117 8.56 8.95 7.00
CA THR A 117 9.37 9.07 8.22
C THR A 117 10.22 7.80 8.43
N PHE A 118 11.21 7.90 9.28
CA PHE A 118 11.86 6.71 9.83
C PHE A 118 11.03 6.10 10.96
N ARG A 119 11.18 4.78 11.11
CA ARG A 119 10.50 3.98 12.11
C ARG A 119 11.50 3.52 13.18
N PRO A 120 11.85 4.38 14.18
CA PRO A 120 12.78 4.02 15.24
C PRO A 120 12.22 2.94 16.19
N ASP A 121 10.91 2.76 16.16
CA ASP A 121 10.16 1.71 16.87
C ASP A 121 10.31 0.32 16.23
N LYS A 122 10.85 0.23 15.00
CA LYS A 122 11.00 -1.02 14.26
C LYS A 122 12.47 -1.40 14.03
N THR A 123 12.74 -2.68 14.15
CA THR A 123 14.06 -3.27 13.87
C THR A 123 14.10 -4.06 12.57
N ILE A 124 12.92 -4.41 12.04
CA ILE A 124 12.76 -5.17 10.79
C ILE A 124 11.72 -4.48 9.90
N PRO A 125 11.90 -4.53 8.55
CA PRO A 125 10.93 -4.04 7.59
C PRO A 125 9.69 -4.95 7.52
N ASN A 126 8.70 -4.55 6.72
CA ASN A 126 7.59 -5.44 6.43
C ASN A 126 8.06 -6.74 5.75
N HIS A 127 7.35 -7.83 6.02
CA HIS A 127 7.51 -9.09 5.30
C HIS A 127 6.96 -8.94 3.87
N ILE A 128 7.53 -9.67 2.91
CA ILE A 128 7.11 -9.62 1.49
C ILE A 128 5.61 -9.85 1.30
N GLY A 129 5.00 -10.74 2.08
CA GLY A 129 3.56 -10.96 2.06
C GLY A 129 2.75 -9.72 2.44
N THR A 130 3.22 -8.93 3.42
CA THR A 130 2.60 -7.65 3.81
C THR A 130 2.77 -6.62 2.69
N VAL A 131 3.97 -6.53 2.12
CA VAL A 131 4.25 -5.61 1.00
C VAL A 131 3.36 -5.91 -0.20
N LEU A 132 3.27 -7.18 -0.60
CA LEU A 132 2.40 -7.61 -1.70
C LEU A 132 0.93 -7.33 -1.40
N GLY A 133 0.47 -7.57 -0.17
CA GLY A 133 -0.89 -7.25 0.26
C GLY A 133 -1.19 -5.76 0.12
N SER A 134 -0.28 -4.89 0.58
CA SER A 134 -0.42 -3.43 0.43
C SER A 134 -0.39 -2.98 -1.03
N LEU A 135 0.48 -3.57 -1.87
CA LEU A 135 0.53 -3.27 -3.30
C LEU A 135 -0.76 -3.71 -4.02
N MET A 136 -1.34 -4.85 -3.64
CA MET A 136 -2.63 -5.30 -4.16
C MET A 136 -3.76 -4.36 -3.73
N GLU A 137 -3.76 -3.91 -2.47
CA GLU A 137 -4.73 -2.93 -1.97
C GLU A 137 -4.65 -1.61 -2.73
N LEU A 138 -3.44 -1.11 -3.01
CA LEU A 138 -3.21 0.06 -3.85
C LEU A 138 -3.71 -0.12 -5.28
N ALA A 139 -3.54 -1.31 -5.85
CA ALA A 139 -3.93 -1.61 -7.24
C ALA A 139 -5.43 -1.88 -7.41
N GLU A 140 -6.06 -2.57 -6.45
CA GLU A 140 -7.47 -2.99 -6.52
C GLU A 140 -8.42 -1.93 -5.97
N HIS A 141 -7.99 -1.12 -5.07
CA HIS A 141 -8.66 -0.04 -4.36
C HIS A 141 -10.18 -0.15 -4.24
N VAL A 142 -10.64 -0.54 -3.06
CA VAL A 142 -12.09 -0.50 -2.72
C VAL A 142 -12.43 0.92 -2.27
N THR A 143 -13.14 1.68 -3.10
CA THR A 143 -13.55 3.05 -2.76
C THR A 143 -14.56 3.09 -1.61
N THR A 144 -14.72 4.26 -0.98
CA THR A 144 -15.73 4.47 0.08
C THR A 144 -17.15 4.21 -0.44
N GLU A 145 -17.42 4.59 -1.68
CA GLU A 145 -18.71 4.38 -2.35
C GLU A 145 -18.98 2.90 -2.59
N GLU A 146 -17.98 2.16 -3.07
CA GLU A 146 -18.08 0.71 -3.23
C GLU A 146 -18.29 0.01 -1.90
N LEU A 147 -17.52 0.40 -0.86
CA LEU A 147 -17.69 -0.14 0.48
C LEU A 147 -19.11 0.10 1.01
N ARG A 148 -19.62 1.33 0.85
CA ARG A 148 -20.98 1.70 1.23
C ARG A 148 -22.02 0.88 0.48
N TYR A 149 -21.86 0.73 -0.83
CA TYR A 149 -22.71 -0.08 -1.67
C TYR A 149 -22.74 -1.54 -1.18
N ARG A 150 -21.57 -2.14 -1.02
CA ARG A 150 -21.44 -3.54 -0.58
C ARG A 150 -22.04 -3.80 0.80
N MET A 151 -21.98 -2.83 1.68
CA MET A 151 -22.60 -2.91 3.01
C MET A 151 -24.13 -2.75 2.98
N SER A 152 -24.67 -2.01 2.01
CA SER A 152 -26.10 -1.76 1.88
C SER A 152 -26.87 -2.85 1.13
N VAL A 153 -26.16 -3.70 0.37
CA VAL A 153 -26.77 -4.70 -0.51
C VAL A 153 -26.83 -6.06 0.20
N PRO A 154 -27.97 -6.78 0.16
CA PRO A 154 -28.09 -8.13 0.72
C PRO A 154 -27.08 -9.11 0.12
N ALA A 155 -26.63 -10.08 0.92
CA ALA A 155 -25.55 -11.00 0.55
C ALA A 155 -25.77 -11.72 -0.79
N GLY A 156 -27.02 -12.08 -1.16
CA GLY A 156 -27.34 -12.72 -2.44
C GLY A 156 -27.28 -11.82 -3.68
N ALA A 157 -27.44 -10.50 -3.51
CA ALA A 157 -27.37 -9.53 -4.61
C ALA A 157 -25.93 -9.10 -4.96
N ARG A 158 -24.93 -9.49 -4.13
CA ARG A 158 -23.51 -9.13 -4.33
C ARG A 158 -22.88 -9.76 -5.57
N ASP A 159 -23.47 -10.84 -6.10
CA ASP A 159 -22.94 -11.54 -7.28
C ASP A 159 -23.12 -10.74 -8.58
N HIS A 160 -24.06 -9.81 -8.65
CA HIS A 160 -24.23 -8.94 -9.82
C HIS A 160 -23.01 -8.04 -10.01
N TYR A 161 -22.50 -7.42 -8.95
CA TYR A 161 -21.32 -6.56 -9.04
C TYR A 161 -20.06 -7.30 -9.51
N ARG A 162 -19.84 -8.54 -9.06
CA ARG A 162 -18.73 -9.38 -9.55
C ARG A 162 -18.86 -9.74 -11.03
N LYS A 163 -20.08 -9.92 -11.52
CA LYS A 163 -20.33 -10.17 -12.95
C LYS A 163 -20.04 -8.92 -13.77
N ASP A 164 -20.44 -7.76 -13.28
CA ASP A 164 -20.22 -6.47 -13.94
C ASP A 164 -18.72 -6.10 -13.97
N LEU A 165 -18.00 -6.26 -12.88
CA LEU A 165 -16.55 -6.10 -12.81
C LEU A 165 -15.83 -7.03 -13.80
N ARG A 166 -16.18 -8.31 -13.85
CA ARG A 166 -15.60 -9.26 -14.81
C ARG A 166 -15.95 -8.90 -16.26
N GLY A 167 -17.12 -8.32 -16.48
CA GLY A 167 -17.55 -7.78 -17.78
C GLY A 167 -16.67 -6.59 -18.19
N MET A 168 -16.50 -5.62 -17.29
CA MET A 168 -15.66 -4.43 -17.51
C MET A 168 -14.19 -4.80 -17.72
N MET A 169 -13.63 -5.71 -16.92
CA MET A 169 -12.25 -6.20 -17.11
C MET A 169 -12.06 -6.87 -18.46
N ARG A 170 -13.02 -7.69 -18.91
CA ARG A 170 -12.98 -8.29 -20.26
C ARG A 170 -12.97 -7.22 -21.35
N GLN A 171 -13.84 -6.22 -21.25
CA GLN A 171 -13.90 -5.12 -22.21
C GLN A 171 -12.60 -4.32 -22.27
N LEU A 172 -11.99 -4.02 -21.12
CA LEU A 172 -10.69 -3.34 -21.03
C LEU A 172 -9.57 -4.15 -21.67
N LEU A 173 -9.51 -5.45 -21.39
CA LEU A 173 -8.52 -6.35 -21.98
C LEU A 173 -8.71 -6.50 -23.50
N GLU A 174 -9.94 -6.58 -24.00
CA GLU A 174 -10.25 -6.60 -25.43
C GLU A 174 -9.85 -5.29 -26.10
N HIS A 175 -10.11 -4.15 -25.44
CA HIS A 175 -9.72 -2.84 -25.96
C HIS A 175 -8.19 -2.70 -26.05
N GLN A 176 -7.46 -3.14 -25.04
CA GLN A 176 -5.99 -3.18 -25.07
C GLN A 176 -5.46 -4.10 -26.18
N ARG A 177 -6.06 -5.29 -26.35
CA ARG A 177 -5.67 -6.21 -27.43
C ARG A 177 -5.91 -5.62 -28.83
N ARG A 178 -6.99 -4.85 -29.03
CA ARG A 178 -7.26 -4.16 -30.29
C ARG A 178 -6.24 -3.06 -30.58
N ARG A 179 -5.84 -2.29 -29.56
CA ARG A 179 -4.82 -1.23 -29.71
C ARG A 179 -3.42 -1.79 -30.00
N ASN A 180 -3.11 -2.98 -29.47
CA ASN A 180 -1.79 -3.59 -29.64
C ASN A 180 -1.71 -4.55 -30.84
N ARG A 181 -2.75 -4.66 -31.67
CA ARG A 181 -2.65 -5.36 -32.96
C ARG A 181 -1.80 -4.52 -33.90
N PRO A 182 -0.69 -5.08 -34.45
CA PRO A 182 0.05 -4.37 -35.48
C PRO A 182 -0.90 -4.11 -36.63
N GLN A 183 -0.98 -2.85 -37.07
CA GLN A 183 -1.64 -2.49 -38.32
C GLN A 183 -0.75 -3.06 -39.43
N ASN A 184 -0.99 -4.31 -39.81
CA ASN A 184 -0.41 -4.86 -41.02
C ASN A 184 -1.11 -4.12 -42.21
N ALA A 185 -0.34 -3.20 -42.80
CA ALA A 185 -0.64 -2.65 -44.12
C ALA A 185 -0.47 -3.73 -45.19
#